data_a97fcbcbd285b6adf4023746b6a1ae94
#
_entry.id   a97fcbcbd285b6adf4023746b6a1ae94
#
_cell.length_a   1.000
_cell.length_b   1.000
_cell.length_c   1.000
_cell.angle_alpha   90.00
_cell.angle_beta   90.00
_cell.angle_gamma   90.00
#
_symmetry.space_group_name_H-M   'P 1'
#
loop_
_entity.id
_entity.type
_entity.pdbx_description
1 polymer ?
#
loop_
_entity_poly.entity_id
_entity_poly.type
_entity_poly.pdbx_seq_one_letter_code
_entity_poly.pdbx_strand_id
1 'polypeptide(L)'
;MSIALSFHRLLVSSALGLAAAAFTLPAAAQFAMVPSPLLTTAQPSQAESDKDYKTDAAKHLYAAYPMRIYKGRLPPLLYGVAIIETDIDVDGSVLDVRVRRPPAAPEVGPWVVAMIRKAAPFPPPAKLGKTTYTEIWLVHKSGNFQLDSLTEGQN
;
A
#
# COMPACT_ATOMS: atom_id res chain seq x y z
N MET A 1 25.83 -28.33 -74.74
CA MET A 1 24.44 -27.84 -74.52
C MET A 1 24.05 -28.25 -73.14
N SER A 2 24.19 -27.35 -72.15
CA SER A 2 23.78 -27.56 -70.73
C SER A 2 23.14 -26.28 -70.24
N ILE A 3 21.86 -26.40 -69.98
CA ILE A 3 21.02 -25.31 -69.51
C ILE A 3 21.01 -25.38 -67.94
N ALA A 4 21.61 -24.39 -67.27
CA ALA A 4 21.58 -24.26 -65.84
C ALA A 4 20.35 -23.46 -65.45
N LEU A 5 19.39 -24.08 -64.72
CA LEU A 5 18.26 -23.39 -64.08
C LEU A 5 18.72 -22.84 -62.75
N SER A 6 18.69 -21.54 -62.66
CA SER A 6 18.96 -20.81 -61.39
C SER A 6 17.66 -20.67 -60.61
N PHE A 7 17.52 -21.38 -59.48
CA PHE A 7 16.40 -21.21 -58.52
C PHE A 7 16.70 -20.06 -57.58
N HIS A 8 16.02 -18.92 -57.76
CA HIS A 8 15.99 -17.86 -56.78
C HIS A 8 15.01 -18.25 -55.65
N ARG A 9 15.54 -18.53 -54.48
CA ARG A 9 14.74 -18.65 -53.25
C ARG A 9 14.42 -17.25 -52.69
N LEU A 10 13.17 -16.83 -52.83
CA LEU A 10 12.62 -15.70 -52.08
C LEU A 10 12.48 -16.11 -50.62
N LEU A 11 13.27 -15.50 -49.74
CA LEU A 11 13.07 -15.54 -48.28
C LEU A 11 12.06 -14.45 -47.91
N VAL A 12 10.83 -14.87 -47.67
CA VAL A 12 9.81 -13.98 -47.04
C VAL A 12 10.04 -13.99 -45.53
N SER A 13 10.68 -12.97 -45.03
CA SER A 13 10.80 -12.74 -43.57
C SER A 13 9.51 -12.17 -43.02
N SER A 14 8.68 -13.03 -42.43
CA SER A 14 7.51 -12.62 -41.68
C SER A 14 7.96 -12.07 -40.30
N ALA A 15 8.07 -10.77 -40.16
CA ALA A 15 8.23 -10.13 -38.87
C ALA A 15 6.91 -10.18 -38.10
N LEU A 16 6.79 -11.13 -37.18
CA LEU A 16 5.67 -11.20 -36.23
C LEU A 16 5.85 -10.14 -35.17
N GLY A 17 5.21 -8.98 -35.35
CA GLY A 17 5.17 -7.92 -34.37
C GLY A 17 4.31 -8.33 -33.17
N LEU A 18 4.98 -8.65 -32.05
CA LEU A 18 4.32 -8.88 -30.77
C LEU A 18 3.85 -7.51 -30.21
N ALA A 19 2.60 -7.15 -30.45
CA ALA A 19 1.96 -6.02 -29.80
C ALA A 19 1.71 -6.38 -28.32
N ALA A 20 2.57 -5.91 -27.43
CA ALA A 20 2.33 -6.00 -25.99
C ALA A 20 1.16 -5.07 -25.62
N ALA A 21 -0.04 -5.64 -25.51
CA ALA A 21 -1.18 -4.93 -24.96
C ALA A 21 -0.91 -4.68 -23.46
N ALA A 22 -0.60 -3.45 -23.10
CA ALA A 22 -0.53 -3.03 -21.71
C ALA A 22 -1.95 -3.03 -21.12
N PHE A 23 -2.31 -4.10 -20.41
CA PHE A 23 -3.56 -4.14 -19.64
C PHE A 23 -3.43 -3.19 -18.46
N THR A 24 -3.97 -1.98 -18.57
CA THR A 24 -4.16 -1.07 -17.44
C THR A 24 -5.37 -1.56 -16.64
N LEU A 25 -5.11 -2.21 -15.51
CA LEU A 25 -6.18 -2.56 -14.57
C LEU A 25 -6.88 -1.28 -14.08
N PRO A 26 -8.22 -1.28 -13.93
CA PRO A 26 -8.94 -0.17 -13.34
C PRO A 26 -8.45 0.07 -11.91
N ALA A 27 -8.44 1.36 -11.48
CA ALA A 27 -7.93 1.72 -10.15
C ALA A 27 -8.58 0.90 -9.02
N ALA A 28 -9.89 0.67 -9.08
CA ALA A 28 -10.62 -0.14 -8.11
C ALA A 28 -10.08 -1.59 -7.97
N ALA A 29 -9.53 -2.17 -9.03
CA ALA A 29 -8.96 -3.53 -8.98
C ALA A 29 -7.73 -3.63 -8.07
N GLN A 30 -7.01 -2.53 -7.83
CA GLN A 30 -5.86 -2.49 -6.91
C GLN A 30 -6.27 -2.73 -5.45
N PHE A 31 -7.53 -2.46 -5.13
CA PHE A 31 -8.09 -2.57 -3.78
C PHE A 31 -8.91 -3.86 -3.59
N ALA A 32 -9.06 -4.69 -4.62
CA ALA A 32 -9.76 -5.96 -4.54
C ALA A 32 -9.02 -6.99 -3.64
N MET A 33 -7.69 -6.87 -3.55
CA MET A 33 -6.88 -7.73 -2.70
C MET A 33 -6.16 -6.91 -1.64
N VAL A 34 -6.32 -7.32 -0.39
CA VAL A 34 -5.55 -6.77 0.73
C VAL A 34 -4.18 -7.45 0.76
N PRO A 35 -3.07 -6.68 0.64
CA PRO A 35 -1.74 -7.27 0.67
C PRO A 35 -1.47 -8.00 1.99
N SER A 36 -0.64 -9.04 1.94
CA SER A 36 -0.15 -9.67 3.15
C SER A 36 1.00 -8.85 3.74
N PRO A 37 1.01 -8.60 5.06
CA PRO A 37 2.10 -7.90 5.69
C PRO A 37 3.35 -8.78 5.77
N LEU A 38 4.53 -8.16 5.82
CA LEU A 38 5.72 -8.83 6.31
C LEU A 38 5.56 -9.02 7.82
N LEU A 39 5.67 -10.26 8.28
CA LEU A 39 5.61 -10.58 9.70
C LEU A 39 6.92 -10.11 10.36
N THR A 40 6.84 -9.04 11.11
CA THR A 40 7.93 -8.54 11.96
C THR A 40 7.47 -8.61 13.41
N THR A 41 8.35 -9.12 14.29
CA THR A 41 8.09 -9.02 15.74
C THR A 41 8.16 -7.54 16.12
N ALA A 42 7.02 -6.97 16.48
CA ALA A 42 6.96 -5.59 16.91
C ALA A 42 7.65 -5.43 18.27
N GLN A 43 8.64 -4.55 18.34
CA GLN A 43 9.26 -4.20 19.61
C GLN A 43 8.32 -3.29 20.40
N PRO A 44 8.27 -3.40 21.74
CA PRO A 44 7.45 -2.51 22.55
C PRO A 44 7.80 -1.04 22.33
N SER A 45 6.77 -0.24 22.12
CA SER A 45 6.90 1.23 22.02
C SER A 45 7.26 1.84 23.37
N GLN A 46 8.18 2.79 23.36
CA GLN A 46 8.54 3.58 24.52
C GLN A 46 7.84 4.95 24.54
N ALA A 47 6.86 5.14 23.68
CA ALA A 47 6.09 6.37 23.59
C ALA A 47 5.40 6.69 24.93
N GLU A 48 5.42 7.99 25.29
CA GLU A 48 4.81 8.52 26.52
C GLU A 48 3.52 9.31 26.24
N SER A 49 3.17 9.43 24.94
CA SER A 49 1.94 10.06 24.50
C SER A 49 1.36 9.33 23.28
N ASP A 50 0.05 9.47 23.05
CA ASP A 50 -0.62 8.92 21.86
C ASP A 50 -0.04 9.51 20.57
N LYS A 51 0.44 10.75 20.61
CA LYS A 51 1.10 11.42 19.50
C LYS A 51 2.43 10.73 19.12
N ASP A 52 3.22 10.36 20.11
CA ASP A 52 4.49 9.67 19.88
C ASP A 52 4.22 8.22 19.44
N TYR A 53 3.24 7.55 20.05
CA TYR A 53 2.82 6.22 19.68
C TYR A 53 2.34 6.16 18.22
N LYS A 54 1.63 7.17 17.73
CA LYS A 54 1.22 7.29 16.34
C LYS A 54 2.41 7.13 15.38
N THR A 55 3.56 7.72 15.69
CA THR A 55 4.78 7.60 14.89
C THR A 55 5.32 6.16 14.89
N ASP A 56 5.32 5.49 16.03
CA ASP A 56 5.77 4.10 16.12
C ASP A 56 4.82 3.14 15.38
N ALA A 57 3.51 3.36 15.50
CA ALA A 57 2.51 2.63 14.75
C ALA A 57 2.64 2.84 13.24
N ALA A 58 2.93 4.08 12.79
CA ALA A 58 3.16 4.38 11.38
C ALA A 58 4.42 3.68 10.83
N LYS A 59 5.51 3.68 11.58
CA LYS A 59 6.73 2.93 11.22
C LYS A 59 6.48 1.43 11.13
N HIS A 60 5.68 0.88 12.05
CA HIS A 60 5.28 -0.52 12.01
C HIS A 60 4.52 -0.87 10.72
N LEU A 61 3.54 -0.04 10.33
CA LEU A 61 2.81 -0.20 9.06
C LEU A 61 3.73 -0.10 7.84
N TYR A 62 4.71 0.81 7.85
CA TYR A 62 5.69 0.90 6.77
C TYR A 62 6.57 -0.35 6.68
N ALA A 63 7.00 -0.90 7.83
CA ALA A 63 7.75 -2.15 7.88
C ALA A 63 6.90 -3.36 7.44
N ALA A 64 5.61 -3.37 7.78
CA ALA A 64 4.69 -4.42 7.36
C ALA A 64 4.40 -4.40 5.84
N TYR A 65 4.39 -3.22 5.22
CA TYR A 65 4.01 -3.04 3.81
C TYR A 65 5.02 -2.25 2.97
N PRO A 66 6.33 -2.60 2.97
CA PRO A 66 7.37 -1.78 2.33
C PRO A 66 7.17 -1.62 0.82
N MET A 67 6.53 -2.61 0.16
CA MET A 67 6.23 -2.58 -1.27
C MET A 67 5.00 -1.74 -1.63
N ARG A 68 4.28 -1.25 -0.63
CA ARG A 68 3.07 -0.41 -0.79
C ARG A 68 3.30 1.04 -0.37
N ILE A 69 4.50 1.39 0.07
CA ILE A 69 4.83 2.77 0.39
C ILE A 69 5.03 3.55 -0.91
N TYR A 70 4.30 4.63 -1.08
CA TYR A 70 4.52 5.56 -2.17
C TYR A 70 5.83 6.31 -1.90
N LYS A 71 6.77 6.24 -2.84
CA LYS A 71 8.09 6.87 -2.69
C LYS A 71 8.09 8.26 -3.29
N GLY A 72 8.68 9.21 -2.57
CA GLY A 72 8.74 10.60 -2.97
C GLY A 72 7.44 11.35 -2.68
N ARG A 73 7.36 12.58 -3.15
CA ARG A 73 6.20 13.45 -2.93
C ARG A 73 4.96 12.92 -3.63
N LEU A 74 3.84 12.95 -2.93
CA LEU A 74 2.55 12.55 -3.47
C LEU A 74 2.05 13.54 -4.55
N PRO A 75 1.30 13.06 -5.55
CA PRO A 75 0.68 13.94 -6.53
C PRO A 75 -0.43 14.80 -5.86
N PRO A 76 -0.78 15.95 -6.48
CA PRO A 76 -1.78 16.86 -5.90
C PRO A 76 -3.19 16.24 -5.77
N LEU A 77 -3.50 15.25 -6.62
CA LEU A 77 -4.78 14.52 -6.55
C LEU A 77 -4.55 13.10 -6.08
N LEU A 78 -5.04 12.82 -4.88
CA LEU A 78 -5.03 11.48 -4.29
C LEU A 78 -6.31 10.72 -4.63
N TYR A 79 -6.18 9.41 -4.79
CA TYR A 79 -7.33 8.53 -5.03
C TYR A 79 -8.23 8.40 -3.79
N GLY A 80 -7.61 8.39 -2.61
CA GLY A 80 -8.35 8.38 -1.35
C GLY A 80 -7.56 9.00 -0.20
N VAL A 81 -8.27 9.78 0.62
CA VAL A 81 -7.77 10.29 1.90
C VAL A 81 -8.73 9.81 2.97
N ALA A 82 -8.26 8.94 3.85
CA ALA A 82 -9.06 8.40 4.95
C ALA A 82 -8.48 8.80 6.31
N ILE A 83 -9.32 9.12 7.28
CA ILE A 83 -8.92 9.27 8.68
C ILE A 83 -9.39 8.02 9.42
N ILE A 84 -8.43 7.29 9.97
CA ILE A 84 -8.68 6.01 10.65
C ILE A 84 -8.24 6.14 12.10
N GLU A 85 -9.10 5.72 12.98
CA GLU A 85 -8.84 5.60 14.42
C GLU A 85 -8.71 4.12 14.77
N THR A 86 -7.66 3.78 15.53
CA THR A 86 -7.33 2.39 15.87
C THR A 86 -7.09 2.29 17.36
N ASP A 87 -7.80 1.35 18.00
CA ASP A 87 -7.61 1.02 19.42
C ASP A 87 -6.67 -0.17 19.55
N ILE A 88 -5.61 0.00 20.32
CA ILE A 88 -4.56 -0.99 20.56
C ILE A 88 -4.57 -1.39 22.04
N ASP A 89 -4.55 -2.69 22.29
CA ASP A 89 -4.42 -3.24 23.64
C ASP A 89 -2.96 -3.23 24.11
N VAL A 90 -2.76 -3.54 25.36
CA VAL A 90 -1.46 -3.55 26.05
C VAL A 90 -0.43 -4.51 25.42
N ASP A 91 -0.90 -5.52 24.72
CA ASP A 91 -0.05 -6.51 24.01
C ASP A 91 0.18 -6.17 22.53
N GLY A 92 -0.36 -5.05 22.04
CA GLY A 92 -0.30 -4.65 20.64
C GLY A 92 -1.42 -5.22 19.77
N SER A 93 -2.36 -5.98 20.32
CA SER A 93 -3.52 -6.46 19.56
C SER A 93 -4.45 -5.32 19.18
N VAL A 94 -5.06 -5.43 18.00
CA VAL A 94 -6.03 -4.44 17.50
C VAL A 94 -7.40 -4.78 18.05
N LEU A 95 -7.92 -3.91 18.91
CA LEU A 95 -9.25 -4.07 19.52
C LEU A 95 -10.35 -3.60 18.56
N ASP A 96 -10.17 -2.41 17.98
CA ASP A 96 -11.13 -1.85 17.04
C ASP A 96 -10.45 -0.93 16.02
N VAL A 97 -11.10 -0.78 14.84
CA VAL A 97 -10.67 0.11 13.77
C VAL A 97 -11.88 0.85 13.22
N ARG A 98 -11.90 2.16 13.35
CA ARG A 98 -13.01 3.03 12.96
C ARG A 98 -12.59 3.99 11.85
N VAL A 99 -13.39 4.06 10.79
CA VAL A 99 -13.24 5.07 9.74
C VAL A 99 -13.92 6.35 10.22
N ARG A 100 -13.12 7.34 10.64
CA ARG A 100 -13.63 8.65 11.12
C ARG A 100 -13.98 9.58 9.96
N ARG A 101 -13.22 9.49 8.88
CA ARG A 101 -13.51 10.17 7.62
C ARG A 101 -13.35 9.16 6.48
N PRO A 102 -14.45 8.82 5.78
CA PRO A 102 -14.37 7.93 4.63
C PRO A 102 -13.66 8.63 3.46
N PRO A 103 -12.89 7.88 2.66
CA PRO A 103 -12.29 8.38 1.43
C PRO A 103 -13.35 8.56 0.33
N ALA A 104 -13.03 9.36 -0.71
CA ALA A 104 -13.91 9.54 -1.86
C ALA A 104 -14.11 8.22 -2.65
N ALA A 105 -13.08 7.38 -2.73
CA ALA A 105 -13.16 6.04 -3.31
C ALA A 105 -13.63 5.04 -2.23
N PRO A 106 -14.85 4.48 -2.32
CA PRO A 106 -15.46 3.72 -1.23
C PRO A 106 -14.72 2.42 -0.89
N GLU A 107 -13.99 1.82 -1.84
CA GLU A 107 -13.21 0.60 -1.64
C GLU A 107 -11.96 0.82 -0.77
N VAL A 108 -11.43 2.04 -0.70
CA VAL A 108 -10.20 2.35 0.05
C VAL A 108 -10.40 2.19 1.55
N GLY A 109 -11.54 2.59 2.09
CA GLY A 109 -11.81 2.51 3.53
C GLY A 109 -11.73 1.08 4.06
N PRO A 110 -12.52 0.13 3.55
CA PRO A 110 -12.45 -1.28 3.95
C PRO A 110 -11.07 -1.90 3.71
N TRP A 111 -10.38 -1.53 2.63
CA TRP A 111 -9.04 -2.01 2.32
C TRP A 111 -8.03 -1.57 3.39
N VAL A 112 -8.03 -0.30 3.80
CA VAL A 112 -7.17 0.22 4.86
C VAL A 112 -7.46 -0.48 6.19
N VAL A 113 -8.74 -0.63 6.56
CA VAL A 113 -9.14 -1.34 7.79
C VAL A 113 -8.59 -2.76 7.81
N ALA A 114 -8.70 -3.48 6.70
CA ALA A 114 -8.18 -4.84 6.58
C ALA A 114 -6.65 -4.90 6.66
N MET A 115 -5.92 -3.92 6.09
CA MET A 115 -4.47 -3.81 6.23
C MET A 115 -4.05 -3.61 7.68
N ILE A 116 -4.71 -2.70 8.41
CA ILE A 116 -4.44 -2.45 9.83
C ILE A 116 -4.63 -3.74 10.64
N ARG A 117 -5.76 -4.42 10.46
CA ARG A 117 -6.04 -5.67 11.18
C ARG A 117 -5.04 -6.78 10.86
N LYS A 118 -4.59 -6.90 9.62
CA LYS A 118 -3.57 -7.88 9.21
C LYS A 118 -2.16 -7.55 9.72
N ALA A 119 -1.86 -6.28 9.98
CA ALA A 119 -0.57 -5.85 10.50
C ALA A 119 -0.41 -6.10 12.00
N ALA A 120 -1.46 -6.53 12.69
CA ALA A 120 -1.38 -6.86 14.12
C ALA A 120 -0.44 -8.07 14.36
N PRO A 121 0.26 -8.14 15.51
CA PRO A 121 0.25 -7.14 16.57
C PRO A 121 1.09 -5.90 16.25
N PHE A 122 0.63 -4.76 16.72
CA PHE A 122 1.36 -3.49 16.71
C PHE A 122 2.41 -3.46 17.83
N PRO A 123 3.33 -2.47 17.86
CA PRO A 123 4.21 -2.26 18.99
C PRO A 123 3.40 -2.14 20.30
N PRO A 124 3.59 -3.04 21.29
CA PRO A 124 2.91 -2.92 22.55
C PRO A 124 3.15 -1.54 23.19
N PRO A 125 2.11 -0.80 23.59
CA PRO A 125 2.24 0.56 24.18
C PRO A 125 2.66 0.48 25.64
N ALA A 126 3.93 0.12 25.90
CA ALA A 126 4.44 -0.27 27.22
C ALA A 126 4.24 0.78 28.32
N LYS A 127 4.26 2.08 27.97
CA LYS A 127 4.09 3.17 28.93
C LYS A 127 2.68 3.76 28.98
N LEU A 128 1.86 3.48 27.95
CA LEU A 128 0.53 4.07 27.81
C LEU A 128 -0.58 3.12 28.28
N GLY A 129 -0.32 1.83 28.34
CA GLY A 129 -1.37 0.83 28.49
C GLY A 129 -2.19 0.70 27.20
N LYS A 130 -3.52 0.63 27.31
CA LYS A 130 -4.38 0.72 26.12
C LYS A 130 -4.28 2.13 25.52
N THR A 131 -4.16 2.19 24.22
CA THR A 131 -4.05 3.48 23.51
C THR A 131 -4.94 3.52 22.27
N THR A 132 -5.32 4.73 21.88
CA THR A 132 -6.04 4.99 20.64
C THR A 132 -5.24 5.99 19.84
N TYR A 133 -4.90 5.65 18.60
CA TYR A 133 -4.25 6.60 17.72
C TYR A 133 -5.06 6.85 16.45
N THR A 134 -4.94 8.07 15.94
CA THR A 134 -5.61 8.49 14.71
C THR A 134 -4.58 8.77 13.63
N GLU A 135 -4.74 8.15 12.45
CA GLU A 135 -3.84 8.32 11.33
C GLU A 135 -4.59 8.74 10.06
N ILE A 136 -3.95 9.60 9.25
CA ILE A 136 -4.44 9.98 7.94
C ILE A 136 -3.71 9.13 6.89
N TRP A 137 -4.49 8.37 6.13
CA TRP A 137 -4.02 7.56 5.03
C TRP A 137 -4.15 8.32 3.72
N LEU A 138 -3.03 8.54 3.06
CA LEU A 138 -2.90 9.23 1.79
C LEU A 138 -2.67 8.18 0.70
N VAL A 139 -3.73 7.82 -0.03
CA VAL A 139 -3.74 6.65 -0.91
C VAL A 139 -3.73 7.07 -2.36
N HIS A 140 -2.75 6.57 -3.10
CA HIS A 140 -2.62 6.75 -4.55
C HIS A 140 -3.41 5.66 -5.31
N LYS A 141 -3.82 5.94 -6.55
CA LYS A 141 -4.59 5.01 -7.40
C LYS A 141 -3.88 3.68 -7.70
N SER A 142 -2.57 3.59 -7.49
CA SER A 142 -1.81 2.35 -7.64
C SER A 142 -1.93 1.39 -6.45
N GLY A 143 -2.65 1.77 -5.39
CA GLY A 143 -2.68 1.05 -4.12
C GLY A 143 -1.43 1.25 -3.26
N ASN A 144 -0.57 2.20 -3.63
CA ASN A 144 0.49 2.66 -2.75
C ASN A 144 -0.01 3.80 -1.88
N PHE A 145 0.56 3.96 -0.69
CA PHE A 145 0.10 4.95 0.27
C PHE A 145 1.27 5.63 1.01
N GLN A 146 0.97 6.75 1.61
CA GLN A 146 1.75 7.32 2.72
C GLN A 146 0.82 7.55 3.92
N LEU A 147 1.41 7.59 5.09
CA LEU A 147 0.76 8.00 6.32
C LEU A 147 1.19 9.43 6.64
N ASP A 148 0.26 10.27 7.09
CA ASP A 148 0.53 11.67 7.38
C ASP A 148 1.69 11.85 8.36
N SER A 149 1.80 10.96 9.35
CA SER A 149 2.90 10.95 10.32
C SER A 149 4.30 10.79 9.71
N LEU A 150 4.42 10.22 8.50
CA LEU A 150 5.67 9.90 7.82
C LEU A 150 5.68 10.37 6.36
N THR A 151 4.78 11.27 5.99
CA THR A 151 4.66 11.74 4.60
C THR A 151 5.86 12.58 4.16
N GLU A 152 6.22 12.45 2.88
CA GLU A 152 7.19 13.30 2.21
C GLU A 152 6.55 14.58 1.63
N GLY A 153 5.26 14.77 1.87
CA GLY A 153 4.46 15.90 1.39
C GLY A 153 3.85 15.66 0.00
N GLN A 154 3.25 16.73 -0.53
CA GLN A 154 2.66 16.76 -1.87
C GLN A 154 3.40 17.73 -2.78
N ASN A 155 3.30 17.53 -4.10
CA ASN A 155 3.79 18.45 -5.13
C ASN A 155 2.82 19.61 -5.33
#